data_8fbd0e4cd6b3cd589e18de38dd02b0bf
#
_entry.id   8fbd0e4cd6b3cd589e18de38dd02b0bf
#
_cell.length_a   1.000
_cell.length_b   1.000
_cell.length_c   1.000
_cell.angle_alpha   90.00
_cell.angle_beta   90.00
_cell.angle_gamma   90.00
#
_symmetry.space_group_name_H-M   'P 1'
#
loop_
_entity.id
_entity.type
_entity.pdbx_description
1 polymer ?
#
loop_
_entity_poly.entity_id
_entity_poly.type
_entity_poly.pdbx_seq_one_letter_code
_entity_poly.pdbx_strand_id
1 'polypeptide(L)'
;MNLHQFRFVQEASRRGLNLTEAAKALHTSQPGVSKAIIELEEELGVEIFARHGKRLKRITEPGEHVLRSIEVIMREIGNLKRIGEQYSAQDSGTLSIATTHTQARYVLPLSLIHISEP
;
A
#
# COMPACT_ATOMS: atom_id res chain seq x y z
N MET A 1 -3.78 -9.44 6.57
CA MET A 1 -3.26 -8.06 6.43
C MET A 1 -2.64 -7.90 5.07
N ASN A 2 -3.05 -6.89 4.32
CA ASN A 2 -2.54 -6.69 2.96
C ASN A 2 -2.63 -5.22 2.58
N LEU A 3 -2.04 -4.88 1.41
CA LEU A 3 -1.95 -3.49 0.98
C LEU A 3 -3.31 -2.91 0.61
N HIS A 4 -4.23 -3.73 0.15
CA HIS A 4 -5.59 -3.24 -0.15
C HIS A 4 -6.26 -2.74 1.11
N GLN A 5 -6.13 -3.49 2.20
CA GLN A 5 -6.72 -3.08 3.47
C GLN A 5 -6.11 -1.76 3.95
N PHE A 6 -4.78 -1.61 3.82
CA PHE A 6 -4.11 -0.37 4.20
C PHE A 6 -4.62 0.81 3.37
N ARG A 7 -4.76 0.59 2.08
CA ARG A 7 -5.23 1.64 1.18
C ARG A 7 -6.67 2.03 1.51
N PHE A 8 -7.50 1.04 1.81
CA PHE A 8 -8.91 1.31 2.13
C PHE A 8 -9.02 2.12 3.41
N VAL A 9 -8.25 1.77 4.45
CA VAL A 9 -8.24 2.50 5.71
C VAL A 9 -7.76 3.94 5.49
N GLN A 10 -6.70 4.09 4.72
CA GLN A 10 -6.12 5.40 4.44
C GLN A 10 -7.11 6.29 3.69
N GLU A 11 -7.77 5.75 2.67
CA GLU A 11 -8.73 6.51 1.90
C GLU A 11 -9.94 6.90 2.74
N ALA A 12 -10.43 5.98 3.59
CA ALA A 12 -11.54 6.30 4.47
C ALA A 12 -11.19 7.49 5.37
N SER A 13 -9.97 7.51 5.88
CA SER A 13 -9.52 8.61 6.71
C SER A 13 -9.41 9.91 5.91
N ARG A 14 -8.84 9.85 4.72
CA ARG A 14 -8.66 11.03 3.86
C ARG A 14 -9.95 11.63 3.38
N ARG A 15 -11.00 10.82 3.21
CA ARG A 15 -12.28 11.27 2.70
C ARG A 15 -13.23 11.66 3.82
N GLY A 16 -12.71 12.03 4.97
CA GLY A 16 -13.52 12.49 6.09
C GLY A 16 -14.41 11.40 6.67
N LEU A 17 -13.92 10.17 6.65
CA LEU A 17 -14.61 8.99 7.17
C LEU A 17 -15.87 8.64 6.36
N ASN A 18 -15.89 9.06 5.11
CA ASN A 18 -17.02 8.79 4.21
C ASN A 18 -16.71 7.56 3.37
N LEU A 19 -17.33 6.43 3.73
CA LEU A 19 -17.06 5.16 3.07
C LEU A 19 -17.49 5.16 1.61
N THR A 20 -18.56 5.89 1.29
CA THR A 20 -19.05 5.98 -0.09
C THR A 20 -18.00 6.68 -0.97
N GLU A 21 -17.47 7.79 -0.47
CA GLU A 21 -16.46 8.54 -1.21
C GLU A 21 -15.16 7.75 -1.34
N ALA A 22 -14.77 7.04 -0.27
CA ALA A 22 -13.59 6.19 -0.32
C ALA A 22 -13.77 5.09 -1.37
N ALA A 23 -14.96 4.48 -1.42
CA ALA A 23 -15.23 3.43 -2.38
C ALA A 23 -15.14 3.96 -3.81
N LYS A 24 -15.67 5.16 -4.05
CA LYS A 24 -15.58 5.78 -5.38
C LYS A 24 -14.12 6.02 -5.76
N ALA A 25 -13.32 6.56 -4.85
CA ALA A 25 -11.92 6.84 -5.12
C ALA A 25 -11.14 5.58 -5.44
N LEU A 26 -11.53 4.46 -4.86
CA LEU A 26 -10.82 3.19 -5.02
C LEU A 26 -11.47 2.28 -6.06
N HIS A 27 -12.48 2.77 -6.74
CA HIS A 27 -13.20 2.01 -7.80
C HIS A 27 -13.72 0.69 -7.29
N THR A 28 -14.34 0.72 -6.11
CA THR A 28 -14.89 -0.48 -5.50
C THR A 28 -16.22 -0.13 -4.83
N SER A 29 -16.83 -1.11 -4.18
CA SER A 29 -18.11 -0.90 -3.51
C SER A 29 -17.90 -0.50 -2.06
N GLN A 30 -18.88 0.23 -1.51
CA GLN A 30 -18.83 0.59 -0.10
C GLN A 30 -18.76 -0.64 0.82
N PRO A 31 -19.58 -1.69 0.59
CA PRO A 31 -19.43 -2.91 1.41
C PRO A 31 -18.04 -3.53 1.32
N GLY A 32 -17.38 -3.44 0.17
CA GLY A 32 -16.02 -3.94 0.00
C GLY A 32 -15.03 -3.20 0.88
N VAL A 33 -15.13 -1.87 0.93
CA VAL A 33 -14.27 -1.06 1.79
C VAL A 33 -14.54 -1.39 3.26
N SER A 34 -15.82 -1.43 3.62
CA SER A 34 -16.22 -1.70 5.00
C SER A 34 -15.71 -3.05 5.47
N LYS A 35 -15.85 -4.07 4.63
CA LYS A 35 -15.41 -5.41 4.97
C LYS A 35 -13.90 -5.47 5.16
N ALA A 36 -13.16 -4.83 4.27
CA ALA A 36 -11.70 -4.83 4.35
C ALA A 36 -11.22 -4.16 5.64
N ILE A 37 -11.87 -3.06 6.03
CA ILE A 37 -11.52 -2.35 7.26
C ILE A 37 -11.82 -3.24 8.48
N ILE A 38 -12.98 -3.88 8.49
CA ILE A 38 -13.35 -4.75 9.60
C ILE A 38 -12.39 -5.92 9.72
N GLU A 39 -12.01 -6.51 8.60
CA GLU A 39 -11.05 -7.62 8.62
C GLU A 39 -9.72 -7.20 9.20
N LEU A 40 -9.25 -6.01 8.85
CA LEU A 40 -8.00 -5.50 9.40
C LEU A 40 -8.12 -5.23 10.89
N GLU A 41 -9.24 -4.63 11.30
CA GLU A 41 -9.48 -4.38 12.72
C GLU A 41 -9.49 -5.68 13.52
N GLU A 42 -10.13 -6.71 12.97
CA GLU A 42 -10.18 -8.01 13.65
C GLU A 42 -8.80 -8.63 13.76
N GLU A 43 -8.02 -8.52 12.70
CA GLU A 43 -6.67 -9.09 12.70
C GLU A 43 -5.77 -8.37 13.71
N LEU A 44 -5.88 -7.06 13.80
CA LEU A 44 -5.06 -6.28 14.74
C LEU A 44 -5.61 -6.32 16.16
N GLY A 45 -6.88 -6.68 16.31
CA GLY A 45 -7.50 -6.74 17.64
C GLY A 45 -7.84 -5.38 18.21
N VAL A 46 -7.94 -4.35 17.37
CA VAL A 46 -8.34 -3.01 17.82
C VAL A 46 -9.29 -2.40 16.80
N GLU A 47 -10.11 -1.46 17.26
CA GLU A 47 -10.94 -0.69 16.36
C GLU A 47 -10.14 0.51 15.87
N ILE A 48 -10.08 0.67 14.55
CA ILE A 48 -9.43 1.84 13.95
C ILE A 48 -10.40 3.00 13.95
N PHE A 49 -11.66 2.72 13.65
CA PHE A 49 -12.71 3.74 13.59
C PHE A 49 -13.82 3.40 14.59
N ALA A 50 -14.26 4.40 15.34
CA ALA A 50 -15.47 4.25 16.16
C ALA A 50 -16.66 4.43 15.22
N ARG A 51 -17.69 3.64 15.44
CA ARG A 51 -18.86 3.64 14.56
C ARG A 51 -20.13 4.02 15.29
N HIS A 52 -21.06 4.58 14.54
CA HIS A 52 -22.42 4.77 14.99
C HIS A 52 -23.29 4.10 13.95
N GLY A 53 -23.80 2.90 14.27
CA GLY A 53 -24.47 2.08 13.28
C GLY A 53 -23.49 1.67 12.21
N LYS A 54 -23.80 1.96 10.95
CA LYS A 54 -22.92 1.63 9.83
C LYS A 54 -21.97 2.76 9.46
N ARG A 55 -22.07 3.89 10.15
CA ARG A 55 -21.26 5.06 9.83
C ARG A 55 -20.01 5.10 10.68
N LEU A 56 -18.91 5.51 10.05
CA LEU A 56 -17.68 5.80 10.78
C LEU A 56 -17.85 7.16 11.44
N LYS A 57 -17.58 7.22 12.73
CA LYS A 57 -17.83 8.42 13.52
C LYS A 57 -16.55 9.22 13.75
N ARG A 58 -15.49 8.54 14.13
CA ARG A 58 -14.20 9.17 14.40
C ARG A 58 -13.12 8.11 14.38
N ILE A 59 -11.88 8.57 14.38
CA ILE A 59 -10.72 7.70 14.46
C ILE A 59 -10.45 7.45 15.95
N THR A 60 -10.26 6.21 16.33
CA THR A 60 -9.94 5.88 17.72
C THR A 60 -8.49 6.20 18.02
N GLU A 61 -8.12 6.19 19.30
CA GLU A 61 -6.73 6.41 19.68
C GLU A 61 -5.81 5.35 19.07
N PRO A 62 -6.09 4.05 19.22
CA PRO A 62 -5.26 3.06 18.52
C PRO A 62 -5.34 3.21 17.00
N GLY A 63 -6.48 3.67 16.47
CA GLY A 63 -6.62 3.93 15.05
C GLY A 63 -5.66 4.98 14.54
N GLU A 64 -5.41 6.02 15.33
CA GLU A 64 -4.44 7.03 14.94
C GLU A 64 -3.04 6.46 14.81
N HIS A 65 -2.66 5.58 15.72
CA HIS A 65 -1.37 4.91 15.65
C HIS A 65 -1.28 4.00 14.43
N VAL A 66 -2.36 3.25 14.16
CA VAL A 66 -2.42 2.37 13.00
C VAL A 66 -2.30 3.19 11.71
N LEU A 67 -3.01 4.32 11.64
CA LEU A 67 -2.95 5.16 10.44
C LEU A 67 -1.56 5.73 10.21
N ARG A 68 -0.86 6.12 11.27
CA ARG A 68 0.51 6.61 11.11
C ARG A 68 1.43 5.53 10.56
N SER A 69 1.28 4.30 11.06
CA SER A 69 2.07 3.19 10.55
C SER A 69 1.74 2.89 9.10
N ILE A 70 0.45 2.94 8.75
CA ILE A 70 0.02 2.73 7.38
C ILE A 70 0.60 3.80 6.46
N GLU A 71 0.63 5.05 6.91
CA GLU A 71 1.22 6.12 6.11
C GLU A 71 2.69 5.86 5.81
N VAL A 72 3.44 5.38 6.80
CA VAL A 72 4.84 5.05 6.59
C VAL A 72 4.97 3.92 5.58
N ILE A 73 4.17 2.88 5.72
CA ILE A 73 4.20 1.74 4.80
C ILE A 73 3.88 2.19 3.37
N MET A 74 2.82 2.98 3.21
CA MET A 74 2.41 3.42 1.88
C MET A 74 3.44 4.37 1.26
N ARG A 75 4.10 5.18 2.09
CA ARG A 75 5.17 6.04 1.60
C ARG A 75 6.34 5.22 1.11
N GLU A 76 6.69 4.15 1.83
CA GLU A 76 7.78 3.28 1.42
C GLU A 76 7.45 2.53 0.13
N ILE A 77 6.20 2.16 -0.05
CA ILE A 77 5.75 1.56 -1.32
C ILE A 77 5.95 2.55 -2.46
N GLY A 78 5.61 3.82 -2.24
CA GLY A 78 5.86 4.86 -3.22
C GLY A 78 7.34 5.00 -3.53
N ASN A 79 8.19 4.90 -2.51
CA ASN A 79 9.63 4.95 -2.70
C ASN A 79 10.12 3.77 -3.53
N LEU A 80 9.59 2.57 -3.27
CA LEU A 80 9.94 1.39 -4.03
C LEU A 80 9.58 1.55 -5.51
N LYS A 81 8.41 2.11 -5.78
CA LYS A 81 7.99 2.34 -7.15
C LYS A 81 8.90 3.34 -7.85
N ARG A 82 9.28 4.40 -7.16
CA ARG A 82 10.19 5.39 -7.73
C ARG A 82 11.56 4.79 -8.04
N ILE A 83 12.07 3.97 -7.11
CA ILE A 83 13.33 3.29 -7.32
C ILE A 83 13.24 2.40 -8.56
N GLY A 84 12.15 1.62 -8.65
CA GLY A 84 11.96 0.75 -9.81
C GLY A 84 11.91 1.52 -11.11
N GLU A 85 11.17 2.63 -11.12
CA GLU A 85 11.06 3.45 -12.32
C GLU A 85 12.40 4.06 -12.71
N GLN A 86 13.16 4.53 -11.71
CA GLN A 86 14.45 5.14 -11.94
C GLN A 86 15.42 4.15 -12.59
N TYR A 87 15.50 2.96 -12.04
CA TYR A 87 16.42 1.96 -12.56
C TYR A 87 15.93 1.30 -13.84
N SER A 88 14.63 1.19 -14.00
CA SER A 88 14.08 0.72 -15.27
C SER A 88 14.40 1.67 -16.40
N ALA A 89 14.31 2.97 -16.13
CA ALA A 89 14.64 3.97 -17.13
C ALA A 89 16.12 3.91 -17.50
N GLN A 90 16.98 3.72 -16.49
CA GLN A 90 18.41 3.57 -16.75
C GLN A 90 18.68 2.32 -17.54
N ASP A 91 18.05 1.22 -17.14
CA ASP A 91 18.22 -0.05 -17.85
C ASP A 91 17.74 0.07 -19.28
N SER A 92 16.62 0.73 -19.49
CA SER A 92 16.12 0.93 -20.84
C SER A 92 17.11 1.70 -21.69
N GLY A 93 17.71 2.72 -21.09
CA GLY A 93 18.74 3.48 -21.78
C GLY A 93 19.96 2.66 -22.08
N THR A 94 20.35 1.81 -21.14
CA THR A 94 21.47 0.93 -21.30
C THR A 94 21.12 -0.24 -22.16
N LEU A 95 19.96 -0.79 -21.93
CA LEU A 95 19.52 -1.97 -22.61
C LEU A 95 19.28 -1.77 -24.06
N SER A 96 18.88 -0.62 -24.43
CA SER A 96 18.75 -0.40 -25.84
C SER A 96 20.00 -0.89 -26.51
N ILE A 97 20.96 -1.21 -25.67
CA ILE A 97 22.18 -1.72 -26.14
C ILE A 97 22.29 -3.15 -25.81
N ALA A 98 22.24 -3.44 -24.57
CA ALA A 98 22.47 -4.78 -24.13
C ALA A 98 21.34 -5.64 -24.47
N THR A 99 20.34 -5.33 -24.14
CA THR A 99 19.27 -6.14 -24.35
C THR A 99 19.44 -7.46 -24.06
N THR A 100 19.50 -7.80 -23.59
CA THR A 100 19.54 -9.04 -23.38
C THR A 100 19.82 -9.55 -22.31
N HIS A 101 19.94 -9.75 -21.81
CA HIS A 101 20.00 -10.41 -20.86
C HIS A 101 19.59 -10.39 -19.84
N THR A 102 19.39 -10.58 -19.66
CA THR A 102 18.92 -10.88 -18.86
C THR A 102 18.77 -10.75 -17.97
N GLN A 103 18.67 -10.82 -17.63
CA GLN A 103 18.31 -10.83 -16.98
C GLN A 103 18.28 -10.76 -16.23
N ALA A 104 18.54 -10.84 -15.98
CA ALA A 104 18.37 -10.83 -15.37
C ALA A 104 18.29 -10.70 -14.56
N ARG A 105 18.40 -10.97 -14.12
CA ARG A 105 18.06 -11.00 -13.48
C ARG A 105 17.92 -10.62 -12.63
N TYR A 106 18.05 -10.66 -12.19
CA TYR A 106 17.79 -10.45 -11.60
C TYR A 106 18.20 -10.13 -11.10
N VAL A 107 18.60 -10.03 -10.70
CA VAL A 107 18.86 -9.82 -10.44
C VAL A 107 19.21 -9.68 -9.70
N LEU A 108 19.55 -9.78 -9.03
CA LEU A 108 19.69 -9.74 -8.58
C LEU A 108 20.43 -9.52 -8.23
N PRO A 109 21.03 -9.38 -7.71
CA PRO A 109 21.58 -9.27 -7.47
C PRO A 109 22.18 -9.12 -7.03
N LEU A 110 22.66 -9.11 -6.47
CA LEU A 110 22.93 -9.04 -6.39
C LEU A 110 23.21 -8.69 -5.69
N SER A 111 23.67 -8.54 -5.07
CA SER A 111 23.68 -8.34 -4.73
C SER A 111 23.27 -8.33 -4.15
N LEU A 112 23.08 -8.82 -3.89
CA LEU A 112 22.36 -8.99 -3.93
C LEU A 112 22.51 -9.40 -3.83
N ILE A 113 23.24 -9.63 -3.83
CA ILE A 113 23.11 -10.09 -4.42
C ILE A 113 23.71 -10.23 -4.44
N HIS A 114 24.39 -10.59 -3.87
CA HIS A 114 24.66 -10.84 -4.41
C HIS A 114 24.72 -10.88 -4.33
N ILE A 115 24.97 -11.00 -3.96
CA ILE A 115 24.64 -11.23 -4.57
C ILE A 115 24.72 -11.40 -5.03
N SER A 116 25.05 -11.67 -4.65
CA SER A 116 24.81 -11.87 -5.57
C SER A 116 24.94 -11.88 -6.09
N GLU A 117 25.21 -11.86 -5.91
CA GLU A 117 25.01 -11.85 -6.71
C GLU A 117 24.89 -11.61 -6.96
N PRO A 118 25.54 -12.29 -6.64
CA PRO A 118 25.13 -12.14 -7.11
C PRO A 118 24.90 -12.08 -7.45
#